data_1ffd7f87bb78bd57e7589eac4b4d0565
#
_entry.id   1ffd7f87bb78bd57e7589eac4b4d0565
#
_cell.length_a   1.000
_cell.length_b   1.000
_cell.length_c   1.000
_cell.angle_alpha   90.00
_cell.angle_beta   90.00
_cell.angle_gamma   90.00
#
_symmetry.space_group_name_H-M   'P 1'
#
loop_
_entity.id
_entity.type
_entity.pdbx_description
1 polymer ?
#
loop_
_entity_poly.entity_id
_entity_poly.type
_entity_poly.pdbx_seq_one_letter_code
_entity_poly.pdbx_strand_id
1 'polypeptide(L)'
;MKKNKSKTDFRNVRENFKKRDPNCIFCKNKVKGKHLENELAYATFDSYPVTKFHTLIIPKRHVEDYFGLHQAEINSCNKLIKEMRNIILKKDKKILGFNIGMNAGMIAGQTIMHCHIHLIPRREGDVENPQGGVRSVIPNKQHYKRK
;
A
#
# COMPACT_ATOMS: atom_id res chain seq x y z
N MET A 1 -33.92 -34.86 11.88
CA MET A 1 -33.39 -33.50 11.68
C MET A 1 -31.95 -33.57 11.18
N LYS A 2 -31.74 -33.32 9.88
CA LYS A 2 -30.38 -33.35 9.27
C LYS A 2 -29.76 -31.98 9.41
N LYS A 3 -28.65 -31.89 10.16
CA LYS A 3 -27.84 -30.67 10.25
C LYS A 3 -27.06 -30.52 8.93
N ASN A 4 -27.51 -29.64 8.05
CA ASN A 4 -26.71 -29.16 6.92
C ASN A 4 -25.62 -28.23 7.45
N LYS A 5 -24.40 -28.74 7.65
CA LYS A 5 -23.22 -27.92 7.76
C LYS A 5 -22.84 -27.47 6.36
N SER A 6 -23.05 -26.20 6.04
CA SER A 6 -22.50 -25.58 4.84
C SER A 6 -20.97 -25.70 4.94
N LYS A 7 -20.40 -26.57 4.14
CA LYS A 7 -18.96 -26.54 3.86
C LYS A 7 -18.72 -25.27 3.07
N THR A 8 -18.29 -24.22 3.75
CA THR A 8 -17.77 -23.03 3.09
C THR A 8 -16.67 -23.51 2.14
N ASP A 9 -16.89 -23.33 0.86
CA ASP A 9 -16.04 -23.89 -0.18
C ASP A 9 -14.72 -23.13 -0.20
N PHE A 10 -13.74 -23.62 0.55
CA PHE A 10 -12.38 -23.05 0.62
C PHE A 10 -11.69 -22.95 -0.75
N ARG A 11 -12.19 -23.64 -1.77
CA ARG A 11 -11.71 -23.53 -3.16
C ARG A 11 -12.11 -22.18 -3.77
N ASN A 12 -13.35 -21.73 -3.57
CA ASN A 12 -13.82 -20.42 -4.03
C ASN A 12 -13.07 -19.27 -3.37
N VAL A 13 -12.65 -19.41 -2.11
CA VAL A 13 -11.85 -18.38 -1.42
C VAL A 13 -10.46 -18.27 -2.06
N ARG A 14 -9.79 -19.39 -2.37
CA ARG A 14 -8.47 -19.38 -3.03
C ARG A 14 -8.51 -18.83 -4.47
N GLU A 15 -9.58 -19.09 -5.21
CA GLU A 15 -9.76 -18.54 -6.56
C GLU A 15 -9.98 -17.03 -6.56
N ASN A 16 -10.70 -16.49 -5.57
CA ASN A 16 -10.88 -15.05 -5.42
C ASN A 16 -9.55 -14.28 -5.28
N PHE A 17 -8.51 -14.87 -4.67
CA PHE A 17 -7.20 -14.24 -4.57
C PHE A 17 -6.38 -14.25 -5.87
N LYS A 18 -6.84 -14.94 -6.93
CA LYS A 18 -6.15 -15.03 -8.22
C LYS A 18 -6.59 -13.98 -9.24
N LYS A 19 -7.64 -13.18 -8.94
CA LYS A 19 -8.14 -12.18 -9.88
C LYS A 19 -7.02 -11.24 -10.33
N ARG A 20 -6.85 -11.12 -11.65
CA ARG A 20 -5.91 -10.21 -12.31
C ARG A 20 -6.62 -9.48 -13.43
N ASP A 21 -6.15 -8.25 -13.72
CA ASP A 21 -6.55 -7.49 -14.90
C ASP A 21 -5.35 -7.44 -15.87
N PRO A 22 -5.50 -7.97 -17.09
CA PRO A 22 -4.41 -7.95 -18.07
C PRO A 22 -4.01 -6.56 -18.53
N ASN A 23 -4.84 -5.54 -18.32
CA ASN A 23 -4.54 -4.15 -18.64
C ASN A 23 -3.90 -3.38 -17.50
N CYS A 24 -3.96 -3.89 -16.28
CA CYS A 24 -3.41 -3.25 -15.10
C CYS A 24 -1.88 -3.40 -15.03
N ILE A 25 -1.17 -2.30 -14.85
CA ILE A 25 0.30 -2.29 -14.77
C ILE A 25 0.80 -3.09 -13.56
N PHE A 26 0.07 -3.08 -12.44
CA PHE A 26 0.42 -3.82 -11.22
C PHE A 26 0.13 -5.33 -11.34
N CYS A 27 -0.84 -5.72 -12.17
CA CYS A 27 -1.14 -7.13 -12.43
C CYS A 27 -0.17 -7.79 -13.40
N LYS A 28 0.42 -7.02 -14.33
CA LYS A 28 1.28 -7.55 -15.41
C LYS A 28 2.60 -8.15 -14.93
N ASN A 29 2.90 -8.17 -13.64
CA ASN A 29 4.20 -8.58 -13.08
C ASN A 29 5.42 -7.90 -13.76
N LYS A 30 5.18 -6.87 -14.58
CA LYS A 30 6.20 -6.10 -15.30
C LYS A 30 6.73 -4.92 -14.49
N VAL A 31 6.32 -4.81 -13.22
CA VAL A 31 6.94 -3.84 -12.33
C VAL A 31 8.36 -4.31 -12.12
N LYS A 32 9.29 -3.70 -12.86
CA LYS A 32 10.72 -3.96 -12.71
C LYS A 32 11.10 -3.74 -11.24
N GLY A 33 11.63 -4.79 -10.60
CA GLY A 33 12.17 -4.64 -9.26
C GLY A 33 11.18 -4.87 -8.12
N LYS A 34 10.46 -6.00 -8.10
CA LYS A 34 9.90 -6.48 -6.83
C LYS A 34 11.05 -6.63 -5.84
N HIS A 35 10.99 -5.86 -4.75
CA HIS A 35 12.04 -5.90 -3.72
C HIS A 35 11.74 -6.90 -2.63
N LEU A 36 10.46 -7.17 -2.40
CA LEU A 36 9.97 -8.10 -1.40
C LEU A 36 8.56 -8.57 -1.78
N GLU A 37 8.23 -9.81 -1.48
CA GLU A 37 6.87 -10.30 -1.64
C GLU A 37 6.54 -11.38 -0.59
N ASN A 38 5.25 -11.54 -0.34
CA ASN A 38 4.70 -12.64 0.42
C ASN A 38 3.57 -13.32 -0.39
N GLU A 39 2.75 -14.14 0.26
CA GLU A 39 1.72 -14.92 -0.43
C GLU A 39 0.71 -14.01 -1.18
N LEU A 40 0.25 -12.91 -0.57
CA LEU A 40 -0.86 -12.10 -1.07
C LEU A 40 -0.48 -10.68 -1.52
N ALA A 41 0.75 -10.23 -1.27
CA ALA A 41 1.18 -8.88 -1.62
C ALA A 41 2.65 -8.84 -2.07
N TYR A 42 3.05 -7.73 -2.69
CA TYR A 42 4.44 -7.43 -3.01
C TYR A 42 4.77 -5.95 -2.76
N ALA A 43 6.03 -5.67 -2.60
CA ALA A 43 6.58 -4.33 -2.45
C ALA A 43 7.51 -3.99 -3.62
N THR A 44 7.42 -2.77 -4.12
CA THR A 44 8.30 -2.23 -5.16
C THR A 44 8.60 -0.77 -4.87
N PHE A 45 9.75 -0.26 -5.33
CA PHE A 45 9.97 1.18 -5.30
C PHE A 45 9.07 1.86 -6.34
N ASP A 46 8.56 3.03 -5.97
CA ASP A 46 7.76 3.84 -6.89
C ASP A 46 8.62 4.30 -8.08
N SER A 47 8.06 4.22 -9.29
CA SER A 47 8.74 4.71 -10.49
C SER A 47 8.79 6.25 -10.56
N TYR A 48 7.94 6.93 -9.78
CA TYR A 48 7.87 8.38 -9.64
C TYR A 48 8.01 8.78 -8.16
N PRO A 49 9.15 8.50 -7.54
CA PRO A 49 9.29 8.63 -6.10
C PRO A 49 9.28 10.10 -5.67
N VAL A 50 8.51 10.43 -4.63
CA VAL A 50 8.54 11.77 -4.01
C VAL A 50 9.78 11.96 -3.14
N THR A 51 10.42 10.87 -2.71
CA THR A 51 11.69 10.84 -1.99
C THR A 51 12.38 9.50 -2.21
N LYS A 52 13.70 9.45 -2.02
CA LYS A 52 14.46 8.20 -2.16
C LYS A 52 13.88 7.09 -1.29
N PHE A 53 13.70 5.90 -1.89
CA PHE A 53 13.06 4.72 -1.29
C PHE A 53 11.53 4.83 -1.07
N HIS A 54 10.84 5.77 -1.69
CA HIS A 54 9.39 5.75 -1.76
C HIS A 54 8.95 4.39 -2.30
N THR A 55 8.18 3.66 -1.52
CA THR A 55 7.80 2.28 -1.79
C THR A 55 6.29 2.17 -1.93
N LEU A 56 5.85 1.33 -2.87
CA LEU A 56 4.47 0.91 -3.01
C LEU A 56 4.32 -0.52 -2.48
N ILE A 57 3.31 -0.75 -1.67
CA ILE A 57 2.88 -2.07 -1.21
C ILE A 57 1.57 -2.39 -1.92
N ILE A 58 1.53 -3.49 -2.66
CA ILE A 58 0.48 -3.78 -3.63
C ILE A 58 -0.05 -5.19 -3.39
N PRO A 59 -1.37 -5.39 -3.20
CA PRO A 59 -1.95 -6.72 -3.15
C PRO A 59 -1.81 -7.41 -4.52
N LYS A 60 -1.57 -8.72 -4.52
CA LYS A 60 -1.41 -9.48 -5.78
C LYS A 60 -2.74 -9.61 -6.53
N ARG A 61 -3.87 -9.70 -5.82
CA ARG A 61 -5.20 -9.71 -6.42
C ARG A 61 -5.53 -8.33 -6.97
N HIS A 62 -6.13 -8.30 -8.17
CA HIS A 62 -6.69 -7.05 -8.69
C HIS A 62 -7.89 -6.64 -7.85
N VAL A 63 -7.72 -5.62 -7.06
CA VAL A 63 -8.75 -4.98 -6.23
C VAL A 63 -8.58 -3.48 -6.37
N GLU A 64 -9.67 -2.77 -6.56
CA GLU A 64 -9.65 -1.36 -6.93
C GLU A 64 -9.02 -0.50 -5.83
N ASP A 65 -9.49 -0.64 -4.59
CA ASP A 65 -9.05 0.16 -3.46
C ASP A 65 -8.96 -0.65 -2.15
N TYR A 66 -8.65 0.05 -1.06
CA TYR A 66 -8.50 -0.52 0.27
C TYR A 66 -9.77 -1.22 0.77
N PHE A 67 -10.95 -0.67 0.49
CA PHE A 67 -12.21 -1.17 1.02
C PHE A 67 -12.62 -2.51 0.41
N GLY A 68 -12.07 -2.85 -0.74
CA GLY A 68 -12.22 -4.14 -1.38
C GLY A 68 -11.24 -5.22 -0.90
N LEU A 69 -10.30 -4.90 0.00
CA LEU A 69 -9.33 -5.85 0.53
C LEU A 69 -9.97 -6.82 1.54
N HIS A 70 -9.58 -8.09 1.47
CA HIS A 70 -9.85 -9.06 2.52
C HIS A 70 -8.85 -8.91 3.68
N GLN A 71 -9.24 -9.30 4.89
CA GLN A 71 -8.38 -9.17 6.08
C GLN A 71 -7.01 -9.83 5.91
N ALA A 72 -6.95 -10.98 5.21
CA ALA A 72 -5.68 -11.66 4.93
C ALA A 72 -4.74 -10.83 4.04
N GLU A 73 -5.29 -10.07 3.07
CA GLU A 73 -4.51 -9.15 2.22
C GLU A 73 -4.02 -7.94 3.01
N ILE A 74 -4.86 -7.38 3.87
CA ILE A 74 -4.48 -6.28 4.77
C ILE A 74 -3.32 -6.72 5.67
N ASN A 75 -3.41 -7.91 6.26
CA ASN A 75 -2.35 -8.47 7.10
C ASN A 75 -1.05 -8.68 6.32
N SER A 76 -1.15 -9.18 5.08
CA SER A 76 0.00 -9.38 4.18
C SER A 76 0.67 -8.04 3.80
N CYS A 77 -0.12 -7.02 3.47
CA CYS A 77 0.38 -5.68 3.20
C CYS A 77 1.06 -5.07 4.44
N ASN A 78 0.44 -5.17 5.62
CA ASN A 78 1.01 -4.67 6.87
C ASN A 78 2.34 -5.33 7.22
N LYS A 79 2.49 -6.63 6.95
CA LYS A 79 3.75 -7.33 7.13
C LYS A 79 4.84 -6.75 6.23
N LEU A 80 4.56 -6.56 4.94
CA LEU A 80 5.50 -5.99 3.98
C LEU A 80 5.87 -4.54 4.32
N ILE A 81 4.94 -3.71 4.80
CA ILE A 81 5.23 -2.34 5.26
C ILE A 81 6.32 -2.38 6.35
N LYS A 82 6.16 -3.24 7.36
CA LYS A 82 7.12 -3.37 8.47
C LYS A 82 8.47 -3.88 8.00
N GLU A 83 8.49 -4.88 7.14
CA GLU A 83 9.71 -5.47 6.59
C GLU A 83 10.46 -4.46 5.69
N MET A 84 9.75 -3.79 4.78
CA MET A 84 10.33 -2.76 3.91
C MET A 84 10.87 -1.58 4.71
N ARG A 85 10.15 -1.12 5.73
CA ARG A 85 10.66 -0.10 6.66
C ARG A 85 12.01 -0.51 7.23
N ASN A 86 12.15 -1.73 7.72
CA ASN A 86 13.40 -2.22 8.32
C ASN A 86 14.54 -2.30 7.28
N ILE A 87 14.24 -2.75 6.06
CA ILE A 87 15.21 -2.80 4.96
C ILE A 87 15.70 -1.39 4.62
N ILE A 88 14.77 -0.44 4.48
CA ILE A 88 15.05 0.94 4.10
C ILE A 88 15.91 1.64 5.18
N LEU A 89 15.56 1.47 6.47
CA LEU A 89 16.32 2.03 7.60
C LEU A 89 17.75 1.48 7.71
N LYS A 90 17.98 0.24 7.27
CA LYS A 90 19.35 -0.31 7.19
C LYS A 90 20.16 0.35 6.08
N LYS A 91 19.50 0.72 4.97
CA LYS A 91 20.16 1.32 3.79
C LYS A 91 20.40 2.82 3.95
N ASP A 92 19.59 3.53 4.72
CA ASP A 92 19.69 4.97 4.89
C ASP A 92 19.39 5.40 6.33
N LYS A 93 20.45 5.75 7.05
CA LYS A 93 20.37 6.16 8.45
C LYS A 93 19.84 7.59 8.66
N LYS A 94 19.68 8.36 7.58
CA LYS A 94 19.09 9.72 7.63
C LYS A 94 17.56 9.70 7.71
N ILE A 95 16.93 8.55 7.54
CA ILE A 95 15.49 8.42 7.63
C ILE A 95 15.05 8.41 9.10
N LEU A 96 14.23 9.38 9.48
CA LEU A 96 13.77 9.58 10.86
C LEU A 96 12.26 9.32 11.03
N GLY A 97 11.52 9.21 9.93
CA GLY A 97 10.08 8.98 9.95
C GLY A 97 9.52 8.42 8.66
N PHE A 98 8.23 8.15 8.66
CA PHE A 98 7.49 7.68 7.49
C PHE A 98 6.09 8.27 7.44
N ASN A 99 5.63 8.60 6.25
CA ASN A 99 4.20 8.71 5.97
C ASN A 99 3.73 7.42 5.30
N ILE A 100 2.58 6.93 5.74
CA ILE A 100 1.92 5.75 5.17
C ILE A 100 0.52 6.17 4.78
N GLY A 101 0.11 5.87 3.55
CA GLY A 101 -1.20 6.26 3.09
C GLY A 101 -1.57 5.63 1.75
N MET A 102 -2.83 5.80 1.38
CA MET A 102 -3.38 5.32 0.12
C MET A 102 -4.48 6.25 -0.34
N ASN A 103 -4.73 6.27 -1.64
CA ASN A 103 -5.86 6.94 -2.24
C ASN A 103 -6.94 5.92 -2.58
N ALA A 104 -8.17 6.16 -2.20
CA ALA A 104 -9.32 5.34 -2.54
C ALA A 104 -10.31 6.19 -3.36
N GLY A 105 -10.39 5.90 -4.66
CA GLY A 105 -11.19 6.64 -5.63
C GLY A 105 -10.47 7.80 -6.29
N MET A 106 -10.93 8.15 -7.50
CA MET A 106 -10.35 9.21 -8.34
C MET A 106 -10.36 10.58 -7.66
N ILE A 107 -11.42 10.92 -6.93
CA ILE A 107 -11.56 12.19 -6.20
C ILE A 107 -10.53 12.31 -5.07
N ALA A 108 -10.10 11.18 -4.52
CA ALA A 108 -9.01 11.12 -3.53
C ALA A 108 -7.61 11.08 -4.16
N GLY A 109 -7.51 11.17 -5.50
CA GLY A 109 -6.24 11.19 -6.22
C GLY A 109 -5.72 9.81 -6.63
N GLN A 110 -6.55 8.77 -6.61
CA GLN A 110 -6.16 7.46 -7.13
C GLN A 110 -6.11 7.50 -8.66
N THR A 111 -4.92 7.23 -9.22
CA THR A 111 -4.68 7.25 -10.68
C THR A 111 -4.61 5.86 -11.30
N ILE A 112 -4.30 4.84 -10.51
CA ILE A 112 -4.28 3.44 -10.93
C ILE A 112 -5.33 2.70 -10.12
N MET A 113 -6.35 2.16 -10.79
CA MET A 113 -7.48 1.45 -10.14
C MET A 113 -7.06 0.02 -9.74
N HIS A 114 -6.03 -0.05 -8.96
CA HIS A 114 -5.52 -1.21 -8.24
C HIS A 114 -4.93 -0.71 -6.92
N CYS A 115 -5.43 -1.21 -5.82
CA CYS A 115 -5.04 -0.78 -4.48
C CYS A 115 -3.52 -0.79 -4.31
N HIS A 116 -2.97 0.31 -3.83
CA HIS A 116 -1.55 0.42 -3.48
C HIS A 116 -1.39 1.35 -2.29
N ILE A 117 -0.48 0.97 -1.42
CA ILE A 117 -0.18 1.69 -0.17
C ILE A 117 1.19 2.31 -0.33
N HIS A 118 1.27 3.62 -0.14
CA HIS A 118 2.52 4.36 -0.14
C HIS A 118 3.22 4.21 1.21
N LEU A 119 4.51 3.90 1.20
CA LEU A 119 5.42 3.98 2.32
C LEU A 119 6.50 5.01 1.95
N ILE A 120 6.41 6.21 2.52
CA ILE A 120 7.21 7.37 2.15
C ILE A 120 8.20 7.68 3.27
N PRO A 121 9.50 7.40 3.08
CA PRO A 121 10.54 7.75 4.05
C PRO A 121 10.69 9.27 4.18
N ARG A 122 10.87 9.74 5.41
CA ARG A 122 11.02 11.15 5.72
C ARG A 122 12.39 11.42 6.37
N ARG A 123 12.95 12.58 6.04
CA ARG A 123 14.25 13.03 6.55
C ARG A 123 14.12 14.42 7.13
N GLU A 124 15.02 14.77 8.03
CA GLU A 124 15.11 16.12 8.54
C GLU A 124 15.35 17.11 7.38
N GLY A 125 14.59 18.20 7.37
CA GLY A 125 14.70 19.26 6.36
C GLY A 125 14.10 18.92 4.99
N ASP A 126 13.43 17.77 4.81
CA ASP A 126 12.77 17.44 3.54
C ASP A 126 11.53 18.31 3.26
N VAL A 127 10.92 18.87 4.29
CA VAL A 127 9.94 19.96 4.25
C VAL A 127 10.16 20.90 5.42
N GLU A 128 9.81 22.18 5.26
CA GLU A 128 10.01 23.21 6.29
C GLU A 128 9.19 22.93 7.56
N ASN A 129 7.91 22.61 7.41
CA ASN A 129 7.03 22.27 8.53
C ASN A 129 6.25 20.96 8.24
N PRO A 130 6.66 19.82 8.80
CA PRO A 130 6.03 18.54 8.58
C PRO A 130 4.74 18.31 9.37
N GLN A 131 4.37 19.21 10.28
CA GLN A 131 3.15 19.08 11.10
C GLN A 131 1.92 18.84 10.22
N GLY A 132 1.11 17.84 10.58
CA GLY A 132 -0.13 17.53 9.86
C GLY A 132 0.07 16.97 8.45
N GLY A 133 1.21 16.31 8.16
CA GLY A 133 1.59 15.84 6.83
C GLY A 133 0.48 15.14 6.05
N VAL A 134 -0.23 14.16 6.63
CA VAL A 134 -1.35 13.47 5.97
C VAL A 134 -2.54 14.41 5.69
N ARG A 135 -2.70 15.47 6.46
CA ARG A 135 -3.78 16.46 6.27
C ARG A 135 -3.58 17.34 5.03
N SER A 136 -2.36 17.37 4.46
CA SER A 136 -2.03 18.16 3.27
C SER A 136 -2.75 17.71 1.99
N VAL A 137 -3.46 16.57 2.05
CA VAL A 137 -4.38 16.12 0.99
C VAL A 137 -5.48 17.16 0.71
N ILE A 138 -5.81 18.02 1.69
CA ILE A 138 -6.64 19.20 1.48
C ILE A 138 -5.73 20.43 1.57
N PRO A 139 -5.49 21.16 0.46
CA PRO A 139 -4.62 22.34 0.45
C PRO A 139 -5.02 23.36 1.51
N ASN A 140 -4.02 23.97 2.14
CA ASN A 140 -4.20 24.98 3.19
C ASN A 140 -4.88 24.50 4.50
N LYS A 141 -5.10 23.19 4.66
CA LYS A 141 -5.67 22.57 5.88
C LYS A 141 -4.68 21.70 6.65
N GLN A 142 -3.43 21.66 6.21
CA GLN A 142 -2.37 20.87 6.83
C GLN A 142 -2.09 21.31 8.27
N HIS A 143 -1.82 22.60 8.47
CA HIS A 143 -1.42 23.15 9.76
C HIS A 143 -2.64 23.53 10.61
N TYR A 144 -2.52 23.35 11.91
CA TYR A 144 -3.55 23.70 12.89
C TYR A 144 -2.91 24.08 14.20
N LYS A 145 -3.59 24.97 14.96
CA LYS A 145 -3.21 25.32 16.34
C LYS A 145 -4.02 24.44 17.29
N ARG A 146 -3.35 23.74 18.20
CA ARG A 146 -4.03 23.09 19.33
C ARG A 146 -4.50 24.16 20.30
N LYS A 147 -5.77 24.03 20.74
CA LYS A 147 -6.32 24.86 21.82
C LYS A 147 -5.80 24.38 23.15
#